data_cc854ebb96c74fd3c2516f28c7b01508
#
_entry.id   cc854ebb96c74fd3c2516f28c7b01508
#
_cell.length_a   1.000
_cell.length_b   1.000
_cell.length_c   1.000
_cell.angle_alpha   90.00
_cell.angle_beta   90.00
_cell.angle_gamma   90.00
#
_symmetry.space_group_name_H-M   'P 1'
#
loop_
_entity.id
_entity.type
_entity.pdbx_description
1 polymer ?
#
loop_
_entity_poly.entity_id
_entity_poly.type
_entity_poly.pdbx_seq_one_letter_code
_entity_poly.pdbx_strand_id
1 'polypeptide(L)'
;MSGQSTTPESYEVEITAEGRRHLDRLPEKIARAVHAFVFEALAITPRRVGKPLVGEFKGLWSARREQYRVVYEIDDLRHVILIHRIAHRRDVYRPR
;
A
#
# COMPACT_ATOMS: atom_id res chain seq x y z
N MET A 1 12.68 4.33 23.95
CA MET A 1 12.77 4.34 23.37
C MET A 1 12.48 4.27 22.75
N SER A 2 12.31 4.42 22.65
CA SER A 2 12.12 4.38 21.97
C SER A 2 12.07 4.13 21.12
N GLY A 3 11.94 4.09 20.93
CA GLY A 3 11.91 3.89 20.11
C GLY A 3 11.70 3.47 19.50
N GLN A 4 11.73 3.51 19.30
CA GLN A 4 11.54 3.16 18.58
C GLN A 4 11.20 2.63 17.99
N SER A 5 11.50 2.67 18.59
CA SER A 5 10.50 2.02 17.96
C SER A 5 10.57 1.79 16.48
N THR A 6 11.08 2.58 15.77
CA THR A 6 11.19 2.39 14.35
C THR A 6 12.40 1.54 14.05
N THR A 7 12.20 0.42 13.41
CA THR A 7 13.32 -0.34 12.91
C THR A 7 13.84 0.36 11.66
N PRO A 8 15.15 0.32 11.40
CA PRO A 8 15.70 0.94 10.18
C PRO A 8 15.10 0.38 8.91
N GLU A 9 14.55 -0.83 8.95
CA GLU A 9 13.99 -1.50 7.78
C GLU A 9 12.56 -1.08 7.46
N SER A 10 11.89 -0.41 8.41
CA SER A 10 10.51 0.01 8.17
C SER A 10 10.46 1.26 7.33
N TYR A 11 9.58 1.25 6.33
CA TYR A 11 9.32 2.42 5.50
C TYR A 11 8.24 3.27 6.14
N GLU A 12 8.32 4.56 5.92
CA GLU A 12 7.20 5.43 6.23
C GLU A 12 6.12 5.26 5.17
N VAL A 13 4.89 5.53 5.54
CA VAL A 13 3.76 5.35 4.64
C VAL A 13 3.15 6.71 4.34
N GLU A 14 3.01 7.01 3.05
CA GLU A 14 2.27 8.17 2.57
C GLU A 14 1.14 7.67 1.70
N ILE A 15 0.02 8.37 1.73
CA ILE A 15 -1.15 7.98 0.97
C ILE A 15 -1.47 9.14 0.03
N THR A 16 -1.48 8.86 -1.29
CA THR A 16 -1.82 9.90 -2.25
C THR A 16 -3.28 10.31 -2.09
N ALA A 17 -3.65 11.43 -2.71
CA ALA A 17 -5.04 11.89 -2.67
C ALA A 17 -5.97 10.81 -3.22
N GLU A 18 -5.57 10.15 -4.30
CA GLU A 18 -6.36 9.06 -4.87
C GLU A 18 -6.48 7.91 -3.89
N GLY A 19 -5.37 7.52 -3.28
CA GLY A 19 -5.39 6.44 -2.30
C GLY A 19 -6.27 6.75 -1.12
N ARG A 20 -6.24 8.02 -0.67
CA ARG A 20 -7.08 8.45 0.44
C ARG A 20 -8.56 8.34 0.07
N ARG A 21 -8.92 8.76 -1.14
CA ARG A 21 -10.31 8.65 -1.59
C ARG A 21 -10.75 7.20 -1.60
N HIS A 22 -9.88 6.30 -2.06
CA HIS A 22 -10.22 4.88 -2.07
C HIS A 22 -10.40 4.34 -0.66
N LEU A 23 -9.51 4.70 0.24
CA LEU A 23 -9.58 4.24 1.63
C LEU A 23 -10.88 4.71 2.28
N ASP A 24 -11.27 5.96 2.01
CA ASP A 24 -12.47 6.53 2.61
C ASP A 24 -13.75 5.86 2.13
N ARG A 25 -13.71 5.21 0.97
CA ARG A 25 -14.87 4.51 0.42
C ARG A 25 -15.03 3.09 0.93
N LEU A 26 -14.00 2.55 1.58
CA LEU A 26 -14.08 1.17 2.06
C LEU A 26 -15.00 1.08 3.27
N PRO A 27 -15.72 -0.03 3.42
CA PRO A 27 -16.41 -0.28 4.68
C PRO A 27 -15.41 -0.20 5.83
N GLU A 28 -15.86 0.25 6.97
CA GLU A 28 -14.97 0.54 8.08
C GLU A 28 -14.12 -0.67 8.46
N LYS A 29 -14.72 -1.85 8.48
CA LYS A 29 -14.00 -3.06 8.87
C LYS A 29 -12.88 -3.36 7.87
N ILE A 30 -13.16 -3.18 6.58
CA ILE A 30 -12.16 -3.41 5.54
C ILE A 30 -11.07 -2.35 5.63
N ALA A 31 -11.46 -1.10 5.85
CA ALA A 31 -10.48 -0.02 5.96
C ALA A 31 -9.50 -0.28 7.09
N ARG A 32 -9.99 -0.77 8.23
CA ARG A 32 -9.10 -1.08 9.35
C ARG A 32 -8.17 -2.24 9.01
N ALA A 33 -8.67 -3.26 8.32
CA ALA A 33 -7.84 -4.39 7.94
C ALA A 33 -6.75 -3.98 6.96
N VAL A 34 -7.11 -3.12 5.99
CA VAL A 34 -6.13 -2.62 5.03
C VAL A 34 -5.09 -1.76 5.74
N HIS A 35 -5.54 -0.89 6.64
CA HIS A 35 -4.63 -0.04 7.39
C HIS A 35 -3.62 -0.88 8.17
N ALA A 36 -4.10 -1.89 8.88
CA ALA A 36 -3.21 -2.77 9.64
C ALA A 36 -2.23 -3.48 8.72
N PHE A 37 -2.71 -3.98 7.58
CA PHE A 37 -1.86 -4.66 6.62
C PHE A 37 -0.76 -3.74 6.10
N VAL A 38 -1.11 -2.49 5.78
CA VAL A 38 -0.13 -1.55 5.27
C VAL A 38 0.96 -1.28 6.28
N PHE A 39 0.60 -1.04 7.54
CA PHE A 39 1.59 -0.66 8.53
C PHE A 39 2.30 -1.85 9.17
N GLU A 40 1.67 -3.01 9.23
CA GLU A 40 2.24 -4.16 9.92
C GLU A 40 2.95 -5.13 8.99
N ALA A 41 2.70 -5.06 7.69
CA ALA A 41 3.33 -5.97 6.74
C ALA A 41 3.98 -5.24 5.60
N LEU A 42 3.23 -4.38 4.93
CA LEU A 42 3.71 -3.74 3.71
C LEU A 42 4.88 -2.80 4.00
N ALA A 43 4.77 -2.00 5.05
CA ALA A 43 5.82 -1.04 5.37
C ALA A 43 7.11 -1.72 5.81
N ILE A 44 7.02 -2.94 6.28
CA ILE A 44 8.19 -3.66 6.78
C ILE A 44 8.89 -4.39 5.65
N THR A 45 8.15 -5.12 4.82
CA THR A 45 8.73 -5.90 3.73
C THR A 45 7.97 -5.69 2.43
N PRO A 46 8.02 -4.47 1.86
CA PRO A 46 7.16 -4.16 0.70
C PRO A 46 7.45 -5.01 -0.51
N ARG A 47 8.69 -5.44 -0.71
CA ARG A 47 9.02 -6.26 -1.87
C ARG A 47 8.68 -7.73 -1.68
N ARG A 48 8.47 -8.15 -0.44
CA ARG A 48 8.13 -9.53 -0.16
C ARG A 48 6.62 -9.75 -0.23
N VAL A 49 5.84 -8.81 0.28
CA VAL A 49 4.39 -9.00 0.34
C VAL A 49 3.68 -8.66 -0.95
N GLY A 50 4.33 -7.90 -1.85
CA GLY A 50 3.73 -7.53 -3.10
C GLY A 50 4.52 -8.03 -4.28
N LYS A 51 4.03 -7.69 -5.48
CA LYS A 51 4.70 -8.05 -6.73
C LYS A 51 4.78 -6.82 -7.61
N PRO A 52 5.88 -6.68 -8.36
CA PRO A 52 5.99 -5.55 -9.29
C PRO A 52 5.02 -5.70 -10.44
N LEU A 53 4.48 -4.58 -10.88
CA LEU A 53 3.57 -4.55 -12.01
C LEU A 53 4.36 -4.27 -13.28
N VAL A 54 3.73 -4.58 -14.42
CA VAL A 54 4.37 -4.42 -15.73
C VAL A 54 3.48 -3.57 -16.61
N GLY A 55 3.97 -3.27 -17.82
CA GLY A 55 3.22 -2.51 -18.80
C GLY A 55 3.02 -1.08 -18.35
N GLU A 56 1.80 -0.60 -18.50
CA GLU A 56 1.51 0.79 -18.16
C GLU A 56 1.60 1.07 -16.67
N PHE A 57 1.64 0.03 -15.84
CA PHE A 57 1.78 0.18 -14.38
C PHE A 57 3.20 -0.08 -13.91
N LYS A 58 4.17 -0.14 -14.85
CA LYS A 58 5.55 -0.38 -14.49
C LYS A 58 6.03 0.67 -13.49
N GLY A 59 6.75 0.20 -12.48
CA GLY A 59 7.21 1.08 -11.40
C GLY A 59 6.36 1.00 -10.17
N LEU A 60 5.19 0.39 -10.27
CA LEU A 60 4.30 0.21 -9.13
C LEU A 60 4.29 -1.24 -8.71
N TRP A 61 3.79 -1.48 -7.52
CA TRP A 61 3.67 -2.79 -6.91
C TRP A 61 2.24 -3.03 -6.49
N SER A 62 1.85 -4.28 -6.40
CA SER A 62 0.52 -4.65 -5.94
C SER A 62 0.62 -5.70 -4.87
N ALA A 63 -0.07 -5.49 -3.76
CA ALA A 63 -0.17 -6.47 -2.69
C ALA A 63 -1.63 -6.80 -2.46
N ARG A 64 -1.89 -8.08 -2.16
CA ARG A 64 -3.25 -8.54 -1.98
C ARG A 64 -3.57 -8.66 -0.49
N ARG A 65 -4.75 -8.15 -0.13
CA ARG A 65 -5.32 -8.38 1.19
C ARG A 65 -6.75 -8.84 0.98
N GLU A 66 -6.97 -10.16 1.04
CA GLU A 66 -8.25 -10.79 0.76
C GLU A 66 -8.74 -10.42 -0.63
N GLN A 67 -9.91 -9.80 -0.77
CA GLN A 67 -10.45 -9.42 -2.07
C GLN A 67 -9.96 -8.08 -2.55
N TYR A 68 -9.13 -7.41 -1.76
CA TYR A 68 -8.68 -6.06 -2.09
C TYR A 68 -7.22 -6.08 -2.46
N ARG A 69 -6.84 -5.11 -3.27
CA ARG A 69 -5.44 -4.91 -3.65
C ARG A 69 -5.01 -3.51 -3.30
N VAL A 70 -3.77 -3.42 -2.87
CA VAL A 70 -3.12 -2.14 -2.58
C VAL A 70 -2.05 -1.95 -3.64
N VAL A 71 -2.15 -0.86 -4.40
CA VAL A 71 -1.15 -0.51 -5.40
C VAL A 71 -0.29 0.59 -4.81
N TYR A 72 1.01 0.39 -4.83
CA TYR A 72 1.92 1.29 -4.13
C TYR A 72 3.23 1.42 -4.89
N GLU A 73 3.95 2.45 -4.53
CA GLU A 73 5.27 2.74 -5.05
C GLU A 73 6.27 2.69 -3.90
N ILE A 74 7.46 2.15 -4.18
CA ILE A 74 8.53 2.08 -3.18
C ILE A 74 9.55 3.13 -3.53
N ASP A 75 9.71 4.11 -2.65
CA ASP A 75 10.70 5.18 -2.82
C ASP A 75 11.84 4.91 -1.85
N ASP A 76 12.90 4.29 -2.36
CA ASP A 76 14.02 3.91 -1.52
C ASP A 76 14.85 5.09 -1.08
N LEU A 77 14.89 6.15 -1.88
CA LEU A 77 15.68 7.33 -1.50
C LEU A 77 15.08 8.01 -0.29
N ARG A 78 13.77 8.11 -0.23
CA ARG A 78 13.08 8.72 0.90
C ARG A 78 12.68 7.70 1.96
N HIS A 79 12.80 6.43 1.65
CA HIS A 79 12.39 5.33 2.52
C HIS A 79 10.90 5.40 2.81
N VAL A 80 10.10 5.58 1.76
CA VAL A 80 8.66 5.81 1.85
C VAL A 80 7.93 4.84 0.93
N ILE A 81 6.80 4.36 1.40
CA ILE A 81 5.83 3.63 0.58
C ILE A 81 4.69 4.59 0.27
N LEU A 82 4.43 4.83 -1.02
CA LEU A 82 3.32 5.68 -1.44
C LEU A 82 2.15 4.79 -1.86
N ILE A 83 1.03 4.93 -1.18
CA ILE A 83 -0.17 4.16 -1.49
C ILE A 83 -0.98 4.93 -2.54
N HIS A 84 -1.13 4.34 -3.72
CA HIS A 84 -1.81 4.98 -4.85
C HIS A 84 -3.25 4.54 -5.01
N ARG A 85 -3.54 3.25 -4.80
CA ARG A 85 -4.89 2.72 -5.00
C ARG A 85 -5.18 1.66 -3.96
N ILE A 86 -6.44 1.60 -3.55
CA ILE A 86 -6.94 0.51 -2.71
C ILE A 86 -8.32 0.19 -3.25
N ALA A 87 -8.48 -0.99 -3.85
CA ALA A 87 -9.74 -1.30 -4.49
C ALA A 87 -9.95 -2.81 -4.53
N HIS A 88 -11.21 -3.19 -4.72
CA HIS A 88 -11.52 -4.59 -4.93
C HIS A 88 -10.73 -5.10 -6.13
N ARG A 89 -10.32 -6.35 -6.08
CA ARG A 89 -9.46 -6.93 -7.13
C ARG A 89 -10.03 -6.75 -8.53
N ARG A 90 -11.35 -6.64 -8.65
CA ARG A 90 -11.99 -6.46 -9.95
C ARG A 90 -11.80 -5.06 -10.51
N ASP A 91 -11.55 -4.09 -9.65
CA ASP A 91 -11.60 -2.68 -10.05
C ASP A 91 -10.27 -1.97 -9.96
N VAL A 92 -9.27 -2.60 -9.36
CA VAL A 92 -8.04 -1.89 -9.00
C VAL A 92 -7.30 -1.37 -10.22
N TYR A 93 -7.43 -2.03 -11.36
CA TYR A 93 -6.74 -1.62 -12.57
C TYR A 93 -7.64 -0.94 -13.59
N ARG A 94 -8.87 -0.65 -13.22
CA ARG A 94 -9.78 0.03 -14.13
C ARG A 94 -9.34 1.47 -14.35
N PRO A 95 -9.45 1.96 -15.60
CA PRO A 95 -9.20 3.38 -15.84
C PRO A 95 -10.31 4.22 -15.22
N ARG A 96 -10.00 5.49 -15.02
CA ARG A 96 -10.90 6.43 -14.36
C ARG A 96 -11.82 7.12 -15.29
#